data_a7f9d6b783a386e21c1fdaf5644addf5
#
_entry.id   a7f9d6b783a386e21c1fdaf5644addf5
#
_cell.length_a   1.000
_cell.length_b   1.000
_cell.length_c   1.000
_cell.angle_alpha   90.00
_cell.angle_beta   90.00
_cell.angle_gamma   90.00
#
_symmetry.space_group_name_H-M   'P 1'
#
loop_
_entity.id
_entity.type
_entity.pdbx_description
1 polymer ?
#
loop_
_entity_poly.entity_id
_entity_poly.type
_entity_poly.pdbx_seq_one_letter_code
_entity_poly.pdbx_strand_id
1 'polypeptide(L)'
;AEDEIILVHMLLTDQRDMTLTMSVEKMKQGLNLHSTPIERNQELIFPEENGISLVFHRNTLKSNYVDYVDYYVAGHLLRREHYGSVKLYTEYFTAVPTDAGLEARVFRRLFYNLDGSVALEEIKKTPGDLMKSVYRQGDHWFYNESELLSQAISTLQFSAKDHIIVDRLERLPFTQTLLKMKGEATLSCVLHSIHHWGDCINSEYFLLFQYANYFDHIIVSTEAQKEELERDLSTDKSVSACRRA
;
A
#
# COMPACT_ATOMS: atom_id res chain seq x y z
N ALA A 1 -4.95 22.49 -4.58
CA ALA A 1 -4.13 21.30 -4.84
C ALA A 1 -5.05 20.11 -4.67
N GLU A 2 -5.15 19.27 -5.68
CA GLU A 2 -5.83 17.98 -5.54
C GLU A 2 -4.91 17.09 -4.70
N ASP A 3 -5.47 16.43 -3.68
CA ASP A 3 -4.72 15.51 -2.84
C ASP A 3 -4.38 14.27 -3.67
N GLU A 4 -3.11 14.03 -3.89
CA GLU A 4 -2.63 12.88 -4.65
C GLU A 4 -2.34 11.73 -3.68
N ILE A 5 -3.05 10.59 -3.84
CA ILE A 5 -2.77 9.36 -3.10
C ILE A 5 -1.84 8.50 -3.94
N ILE A 6 -0.61 8.31 -3.47
CA ILE A 6 0.38 7.47 -4.15
C ILE A 6 0.61 6.19 -3.32
N LEU A 7 0.39 5.03 -3.94
CA LEU A 7 0.82 3.78 -3.36
C LEU A 7 2.35 3.73 -3.33
N VAL A 8 2.94 3.39 -2.19
CA VAL A 8 4.40 3.39 -2.03
C VAL A 8 5.14 2.58 -3.11
N HIS A 9 4.57 1.45 -3.51
CA HIS A 9 5.13 0.63 -4.59
C HIS A 9 5.21 1.37 -5.93
N MET A 10 4.28 2.31 -6.19
CA MET A 10 4.26 3.12 -7.40
C MET A 10 5.38 4.18 -7.44
N LEU A 11 5.98 4.52 -6.29
CA LEU A 11 7.17 5.38 -6.24
C LEU A 11 8.38 4.75 -6.95
N LEU A 12 8.38 3.43 -7.08
CA LEU A 12 9.44 2.67 -7.76
C LEU A 12 9.13 2.36 -9.23
N THR A 13 8.03 2.91 -9.76
CA THR A 13 7.66 2.89 -11.17
C THR A 13 7.80 4.30 -11.76
N ASP A 14 7.66 4.44 -13.07
CA ASP A 14 7.55 5.75 -13.73
C ASP A 14 6.10 6.26 -13.84
N GLN A 15 5.12 5.49 -13.32
CA GLN A 15 3.72 5.87 -13.30
C GLN A 15 3.45 6.81 -12.12
N ARG A 16 2.89 7.98 -12.43
CA ARG A 16 2.48 8.97 -11.42
C ARG A 16 0.98 9.26 -11.46
N ASP A 17 0.34 9.02 -12.59
CA ASP A 17 -1.10 9.22 -12.77
C ASP A 17 -1.84 7.89 -12.62
N MET A 18 -2.60 7.78 -11.55
CA MET A 18 -3.46 6.62 -11.25
C MET A 18 -4.93 6.87 -11.65
N THR A 19 -5.21 7.96 -12.37
CA THR A 19 -6.56 8.31 -12.79
C THR A 19 -7.18 7.19 -13.60
N LEU A 20 -8.35 6.72 -13.18
CA LEU A 20 -9.08 5.65 -13.83
C LEU A 20 -9.71 6.14 -15.14
N THR A 21 -9.07 5.83 -16.26
CA THR A 21 -9.52 6.21 -17.61
C THR A 21 -9.56 5.05 -18.60
N MET A 22 -9.25 3.83 -18.17
CA MET A 22 -9.33 2.62 -19.00
C MET A 22 -10.79 2.28 -19.27
N SER A 23 -11.30 2.59 -20.46
CA SER A 23 -12.70 2.30 -20.80
C SER A 23 -12.94 0.82 -21.12
N VAL A 24 -14.19 0.36 -20.88
CA VAL A 24 -14.64 -0.98 -21.24
C VAL A 24 -14.37 -1.28 -22.72
N GLU A 25 -14.65 -0.34 -23.63
CA GLU A 25 -14.44 -0.53 -25.06
C GLU A 25 -12.96 -0.66 -25.43
N LYS A 26 -12.10 0.18 -24.87
CA LYS A 26 -10.64 0.09 -25.06
C LYS A 26 -10.10 -1.25 -24.54
N MET A 27 -10.60 -1.72 -23.40
CA MET A 27 -10.22 -3.00 -22.82
C MET A 27 -10.68 -4.17 -23.72
N LYS A 28 -11.93 -4.16 -24.18
CA LYS A 28 -12.44 -5.19 -25.11
C LYS A 28 -11.61 -5.27 -26.38
N GLN A 29 -11.28 -4.13 -26.99
CA GLN A 29 -10.42 -4.07 -28.17
C GLN A 29 -9.02 -4.63 -27.90
N GLY A 30 -8.38 -4.22 -26.80
CA GLY A 30 -7.04 -4.69 -26.42
C GLY A 30 -6.97 -6.19 -26.15
N LEU A 31 -8.05 -6.78 -25.63
CA LEU A 31 -8.15 -8.22 -25.36
C LEU A 31 -8.80 -9.01 -26.52
N ASN A 32 -9.17 -8.33 -27.61
CA ASN A 32 -9.82 -8.94 -28.78
C ASN A 32 -11.09 -9.71 -28.43
N LEU A 33 -11.93 -9.15 -27.52
CA LEU A 33 -13.17 -9.76 -27.05
C LEU A 33 -14.34 -9.42 -27.99
N HIS A 34 -14.99 -10.43 -28.53
CA HIS A 34 -16.12 -10.30 -29.45
C HIS A 34 -17.45 -10.69 -28.82
N SER A 35 -17.42 -11.43 -27.73
CA SER A 35 -18.62 -11.88 -27.02
C SER A 35 -19.35 -10.72 -26.33
N THR A 36 -20.67 -10.84 -26.22
CA THR A 36 -21.48 -9.93 -25.42
C THR A 36 -21.38 -10.32 -23.96
N PRO A 37 -20.97 -9.40 -23.07
CA PRO A 37 -20.87 -9.73 -21.66
C PRO A 37 -22.25 -9.86 -21.01
N ILE A 38 -22.31 -10.66 -19.95
CA ILE A 38 -23.43 -10.70 -19.01
C ILE A 38 -23.18 -9.60 -17.97
N GLU A 39 -24.09 -8.65 -17.87
CA GLU A 39 -23.99 -7.57 -16.87
C GLU A 39 -24.62 -8.01 -15.55
N ARG A 40 -23.87 -7.91 -14.46
CA ARG A 40 -24.32 -8.22 -13.12
C ARG A 40 -23.74 -7.21 -12.13
N ASN A 41 -24.56 -6.30 -11.62
CA ASN A 41 -24.11 -5.20 -10.76
C ASN A 41 -22.99 -4.37 -11.44
N GLN A 42 -21.83 -4.25 -10.80
CA GLN A 42 -20.66 -3.53 -11.31
C GLN A 42 -19.79 -4.40 -12.25
N GLU A 43 -20.20 -5.65 -12.49
CA GLU A 43 -19.41 -6.63 -13.22
C GLU A 43 -19.92 -6.80 -14.64
N LEU A 44 -18.98 -6.94 -15.58
CA LEU A 44 -19.23 -7.41 -16.94
C LEU A 44 -18.54 -8.75 -17.09
N ILE A 45 -19.32 -9.82 -17.16
CA ILE A 45 -18.84 -11.19 -17.21
C ILE A 45 -18.78 -11.63 -18.67
N PHE A 46 -17.58 -11.88 -19.17
CA PHE A 46 -17.33 -12.47 -20.48
C PHE A 46 -17.24 -13.98 -20.31
N PRO A 47 -18.07 -14.76 -21.05
CA PRO A 47 -18.06 -16.20 -20.96
C PRO A 47 -16.71 -16.77 -21.39
N GLU A 48 -16.46 -18.02 -21.01
CA GLU A 48 -15.22 -18.70 -21.30
C GLU A 48 -14.93 -18.77 -22.80
N GLU A 49 -13.80 -18.19 -23.20
CA GLU A 49 -13.21 -18.33 -24.52
C GLU A 49 -11.81 -18.89 -24.36
N ASN A 50 -11.49 -19.97 -25.07
CA ASN A 50 -10.18 -20.66 -24.99
C ASN A 50 -9.78 -21.09 -23.57
N GLY A 51 -10.73 -21.51 -22.74
CA GLY A 51 -10.51 -21.96 -21.37
C GLY A 51 -10.36 -20.82 -20.35
N ILE A 52 -10.57 -19.56 -20.74
CA ILE A 52 -10.44 -18.39 -19.88
C ILE A 52 -11.77 -17.63 -19.87
N SER A 53 -12.32 -17.35 -18.69
CA SER A 53 -13.40 -16.40 -18.50
C SER A 53 -12.87 -15.12 -17.85
N LEU A 54 -13.43 -13.98 -18.22
CA LEU A 54 -13.01 -12.67 -17.78
C LEU A 54 -14.15 -11.97 -17.06
N VAL A 55 -13.82 -11.28 -15.97
CA VAL A 55 -14.78 -10.41 -15.27
C VAL A 55 -14.17 -9.02 -15.17
N PHE A 56 -14.80 -8.04 -15.82
CA PHE A 56 -14.41 -6.64 -15.70
C PHE A 56 -15.18 -6.01 -14.53
N HIS A 57 -14.46 -5.46 -13.59
CA HIS A 57 -15.03 -4.75 -12.45
C HIS A 57 -14.95 -3.25 -12.69
N ARG A 58 -16.10 -2.58 -12.61
CA ARG A 58 -16.22 -1.12 -12.74
C ARG A 58 -16.26 -0.49 -11.35
N ASN A 59 -15.71 0.70 -11.19
CA ASN A 59 -15.70 1.36 -9.89
C ASN A 59 -17.10 1.79 -9.40
N THR A 60 -18.06 1.98 -10.33
CA THR A 60 -19.49 2.24 -10.04
C THR A 60 -20.39 1.55 -11.05
N LEU A 61 -21.68 1.37 -10.71
CA LEU A 61 -22.70 0.77 -11.61
C LEU A 61 -22.86 1.49 -12.95
N LYS A 62 -22.57 2.79 -12.99
CA LYS A 62 -22.72 3.63 -14.18
C LYS A 62 -21.40 3.99 -14.85
N SER A 63 -20.31 3.50 -14.31
CA SER A 63 -18.98 3.78 -14.85
C SER A 63 -18.76 3.02 -16.15
N ASN A 64 -18.20 3.71 -17.13
CA ASN A 64 -17.71 3.08 -18.36
C ASN A 64 -16.22 2.69 -18.25
N TYR A 65 -15.64 2.85 -17.05
CA TYR A 65 -14.23 2.58 -16.78
C TYR A 65 -14.04 1.30 -15.99
N VAL A 66 -13.03 0.54 -16.39
CA VAL A 66 -12.61 -0.72 -15.75
C VAL A 66 -11.58 -0.40 -14.68
N ASP A 67 -11.87 -0.77 -13.44
CA ASP A 67 -10.96 -0.66 -12.31
C ASP A 67 -9.97 -1.83 -12.30
N TYR A 68 -10.50 -3.06 -12.40
CA TYR A 68 -9.68 -4.25 -12.54
C TYR A 68 -10.37 -5.34 -13.36
N VAL A 69 -9.57 -6.28 -13.85
CA VAL A 69 -10.02 -7.46 -14.61
C VAL A 69 -9.56 -8.72 -13.91
N ASP A 70 -10.51 -9.60 -13.60
CA ASP A 70 -10.26 -10.94 -13.10
C ASP A 70 -10.21 -11.96 -14.24
N TYR A 71 -9.22 -12.83 -14.21
CA TYR A 71 -9.01 -13.92 -15.14
C TYR A 71 -9.22 -15.25 -14.42
N TYR A 72 -10.21 -16.01 -14.88
CA TYR A 72 -10.54 -17.32 -14.34
C TYR A 72 -10.19 -18.43 -15.32
N VAL A 73 -9.62 -19.52 -14.81
CA VAL A 73 -9.36 -20.75 -15.54
C VAL A 73 -10.04 -21.88 -14.79
N ALA A 74 -10.91 -22.62 -15.45
CA ALA A 74 -11.71 -23.70 -14.85
C ALA A 74 -12.42 -23.26 -13.53
N GLY A 75 -12.91 -22.02 -13.50
CA GLY A 75 -13.59 -21.43 -12.34
C GLY A 75 -12.67 -20.94 -11.20
N HIS A 76 -11.35 -21.07 -11.33
CA HIS A 76 -10.39 -20.59 -10.35
C HIS A 76 -9.78 -19.26 -10.77
N LEU A 77 -9.75 -18.29 -9.85
CA LEU A 77 -9.09 -17.00 -10.08
C LEU A 77 -7.58 -17.23 -10.23
N LEU A 78 -7.04 -16.91 -11.41
CA LEU A 78 -5.64 -17.06 -11.74
C LEU A 78 -4.86 -15.76 -11.52
N ARG A 79 -5.42 -14.65 -12.02
CA ARG A 79 -4.81 -13.33 -11.87
C ARG A 79 -5.85 -12.23 -11.90
N ARG A 80 -5.46 -11.07 -11.35
CA ARG A 80 -6.20 -9.81 -11.38
C ARG A 80 -5.28 -8.72 -11.92
N GLU A 81 -5.75 -7.97 -12.89
CA GLU A 81 -5.01 -6.84 -13.45
C GLU A 81 -5.71 -5.54 -13.07
N HIS A 82 -4.99 -4.62 -12.45
CA HIS A 82 -5.48 -3.32 -12.01
C HIS A 82 -5.08 -2.23 -13.00
N TYR A 83 -6.00 -1.31 -13.26
CA TYR A 83 -5.86 -0.28 -14.28
C TYR A 83 -6.11 1.13 -13.74
N GLY A 84 -5.33 2.09 -14.26
CA GLY A 84 -5.62 3.51 -14.28
C GLY A 84 -5.87 3.94 -15.72
N SER A 85 -5.01 4.80 -16.27
CA SER A 85 -4.96 5.09 -17.71
C SER A 85 -4.30 3.96 -18.51
N VAL A 86 -3.42 3.20 -17.84
CA VAL A 86 -2.74 2.00 -18.32
C VAL A 86 -2.82 0.91 -17.25
N LYS A 87 -2.23 -0.25 -17.50
CA LYS A 87 -2.12 -1.30 -16.49
C LYS A 87 -1.12 -0.88 -15.41
N LEU A 88 -1.57 -0.86 -14.16
CA LEU A 88 -0.78 -0.47 -12.99
C LEU A 88 0.01 -1.65 -12.43
N TYR A 89 -0.71 -2.71 -12.08
CA TYR A 89 -0.11 -3.93 -11.52
C TYR A 89 -0.98 -5.16 -11.77
N THR A 90 -0.38 -6.33 -11.65
CA THR A 90 -1.06 -7.63 -11.73
C THR A 90 -0.82 -8.41 -10.44
N GLU A 91 -1.88 -8.95 -9.88
CA GLU A 91 -1.86 -9.95 -8.81
C GLU A 91 -2.01 -11.34 -9.39
N TYR A 92 -1.15 -12.26 -8.98
CA TYR A 92 -1.26 -13.68 -9.31
C TYR A 92 -1.72 -14.46 -8.09
N PHE A 93 -2.67 -15.36 -8.29
CA PHE A 93 -3.29 -16.13 -7.25
C PHE A 93 -2.91 -17.61 -7.34
N THR A 94 -2.85 -18.25 -6.18
CA THR A 94 -2.79 -19.71 -6.05
C THR A 94 -3.91 -20.18 -5.16
N ALA A 95 -4.43 -21.37 -5.41
CA ALA A 95 -5.42 -21.99 -4.56
C ALA A 95 -4.75 -22.56 -3.31
N VAL A 96 -5.20 -22.13 -2.14
CA VAL A 96 -4.72 -22.61 -0.84
C VAL A 96 -5.85 -23.35 -0.14
N PRO A 97 -5.63 -24.58 0.33
CA PRO A 97 -6.62 -25.32 1.13
C PRO A 97 -6.91 -24.58 2.44
N THR A 98 -8.19 -24.48 2.78
CA THR A 98 -8.69 -23.98 4.06
C THR A 98 -9.78 -24.91 4.58
N ASP A 99 -10.23 -24.72 5.81
CA ASP A 99 -11.35 -25.50 6.38
C ASP A 99 -12.66 -25.31 5.59
N ALA A 100 -12.81 -24.18 4.88
CA ALA A 100 -13.98 -23.88 4.04
C ALA A 100 -13.83 -24.32 2.58
N GLY A 101 -12.69 -24.90 2.19
CA GLY A 101 -12.40 -25.32 0.82
C GLY A 101 -11.14 -24.65 0.24
N LEU A 102 -11.09 -24.49 -1.07
CA LEU A 102 -9.97 -23.78 -1.73
C LEU A 102 -10.20 -22.28 -1.76
N GLU A 103 -9.25 -21.51 -1.26
CA GLU A 103 -9.24 -20.06 -1.28
C GLU A 103 -8.16 -19.54 -2.22
N ALA A 104 -8.50 -18.57 -3.08
CA ALA A 104 -7.52 -17.90 -3.92
C ALA A 104 -6.72 -16.89 -3.09
N ARG A 105 -5.39 -17.08 -3.00
CA ARG A 105 -4.49 -16.20 -2.27
C ARG A 105 -3.38 -15.67 -3.17
N VAL A 106 -3.10 -14.38 -3.03
CA VAL A 106 -2.01 -13.73 -3.76
C VAL A 106 -0.67 -14.31 -3.34
N PHE A 107 0.13 -14.73 -4.32
CA PHE A 107 1.50 -15.17 -4.09
C PHE A 107 2.55 -14.30 -4.79
N ARG A 108 2.13 -13.50 -5.80
CA ARG A 108 3.02 -12.64 -6.58
C ARG A 108 2.27 -11.40 -7.06
N ARG A 109 2.96 -10.23 -7.07
CA ARG A 109 2.51 -9.01 -7.74
C ARG A 109 3.59 -8.49 -8.68
N LEU A 110 3.17 -7.98 -9.83
CA LEU A 110 4.04 -7.28 -10.77
C LEU A 110 3.52 -5.85 -10.94
N PHE A 111 4.36 -4.88 -10.67
CA PHE A 111 4.09 -3.45 -10.91
C PHE A 111 4.80 -3.03 -12.19
N TYR A 112 4.12 -2.24 -13.01
CA TYR A 112 4.58 -1.91 -14.35
C TYR A 112 4.99 -0.45 -14.48
N ASN A 113 5.89 -0.20 -15.43
CA ASN A 113 6.16 1.11 -15.98
C ASN A 113 5.12 1.46 -17.05
N LEU A 114 5.10 2.73 -17.51
CA LEU A 114 4.20 3.21 -18.56
C LEU A 114 4.36 2.43 -19.88
N ASP A 115 5.56 1.95 -20.17
CA ASP A 115 5.86 1.14 -21.36
C ASP A 115 5.44 -0.33 -21.21
N GLY A 116 4.90 -0.72 -20.07
CA GLY A 116 4.48 -2.07 -19.75
C GLY A 116 5.60 -3.00 -19.28
N SER A 117 6.83 -2.51 -19.17
CA SER A 117 7.93 -3.28 -18.55
C SER A 117 7.70 -3.46 -17.04
N VAL A 118 8.23 -4.53 -16.44
CA VAL A 118 8.12 -4.77 -15.00
C VAL A 118 9.10 -3.87 -14.26
N ALA A 119 8.57 -2.94 -13.48
CA ALA A 119 9.35 -2.06 -12.62
C ALA A 119 9.70 -2.71 -11.29
N LEU A 120 8.73 -3.39 -10.66
CA LEU A 120 8.88 -4.03 -9.36
C LEU A 120 8.11 -5.34 -9.34
N GLU A 121 8.70 -6.36 -8.74
CA GLU A 121 8.08 -7.64 -8.46
C GLU A 121 8.01 -7.86 -6.95
N GLU A 122 6.85 -8.23 -6.43
CA GLU A 122 6.64 -8.70 -5.06
C GLU A 122 6.37 -10.19 -5.08
N ILE A 123 7.07 -10.96 -4.24
CA ILE A 123 6.86 -12.40 -4.06
C ILE A 123 6.54 -12.66 -2.59
N LYS A 124 5.39 -13.25 -2.31
CA LYS A 124 4.97 -13.64 -0.97
C LYS A 124 5.74 -14.90 -0.53
N LYS A 125 6.38 -14.88 0.63
CA LYS A 125 7.02 -16.07 1.22
C LYS A 125 6.01 -17.17 1.55
N THR A 126 4.80 -16.75 1.90
CA THR A 126 3.64 -17.63 2.07
C THR A 126 2.45 -16.99 1.37
N PRO A 127 1.70 -17.70 0.52
CA PRO A 127 0.55 -17.14 -0.17
C PRO A 127 -0.46 -16.52 0.81
N GLY A 128 -0.85 -15.27 0.54
CA GLY A 128 -1.78 -14.51 1.37
C GLY A 128 -1.16 -13.86 2.62
N ASP A 129 0.09 -14.12 2.97
CA ASP A 129 0.76 -13.43 4.07
C ASP A 129 1.18 -12.03 3.63
N LEU A 130 0.59 -11.01 4.24
CA LEU A 130 0.86 -9.60 3.91
C LEU A 130 2.23 -9.13 4.42
N MET A 131 2.77 -9.79 5.46
CA MET A 131 3.95 -9.32 6.19
C MET A 131 5.27 -9.93 5.71
N LYS A 132 5.20 -11.03 4.94
CA LYS A 132 6.39 -11.79 4.54
C LYS A 132 6.56 -11.81 3.03
N SER A 133 7.06 -10.70 2.51
CA SER A 133 7.39 -10.56 1.10
C SER A 133 8.88 -10.36 0.89
N VAL A 134 9.34 -10.71 -0.30
CA VAL A 134 10.59 -10.25 -0.88
C VAL A 134 10.26 -9.50 -2.17
N TYR A 135 11.09 -8.54 -2.53
CA TYR A 135 10.84 -7.68 -3.68
C TYR A 135 12.04 -7.67 -4.60
N ARG A 136 11.81 -7.48 -5.90
CA ARG A 136 12.87 -7.38 -6.92
C ARG A 136 12.61 -6.21 -7.85
N GLN A 137 13.62 -5.36 -8.00
CA GLN A 137 13.66 -4.26 -8.97
C GLN A 137 14.89 -4.43 -9.86
N GLY A 138 14.70 -4.85 -11.11
CA GLY A 138 15.81 -5.26 -11.97
C GLY A 138 16.58 -6.43 -11.35
N ASP A 139 17.87 -6.24 -11.13
CA ASP A 139 18.76 -7.22 -10.48
C ASP A 139 18.87 -7.05 -8.96
N HIS A 140 18.23 -6.01 -8.40
CA HIS A 140 18.29 -5.72 -6.97
C HIS A 140 17.15 -6.41 -6.20
N TRP A 141 17.50 -7.04 -5.05
CA TRP A 141 16.56 -7.71 -4.17
C TRP A 141 16.42 -6.96 -2.85
N PHE A 142 15.18 -6.82 -2.39
CA PHE A 142 14.82 -6.35 -1.06
C PHE A 142 14.21 -7.53 -0.30
N TYR A 143 14.75 -7.85 0.87
CA TYR A 143 14.35 -9.06 1.61
C TYR A 143 13.21 -8.81 2.60
N ASN A 144 12.78 -7.56 2.75
CA ASN A 144 11.67 -7.13 3.58
C ASN A 144 11.10 -5.79 3.09
N GLU A 145 9.89 -5.47 3.58
CA GLU A 145 9.18 -4.24 3.23
C GLU A 145 9.97 -2.98 3.66
N SER A 146 10.72 -3.04 4.75
CA SER A 146 11.46 -1.89 5.26
C SER A 146 12.56 -1.43 4.32
N GLU A 147 13.28 -2.37 3.71
CA GLU A 147 14.29 -2.08 2.70
C GLU A 147 13.64 -1.46 1.46
N LEU A 148 12.52 -2.01 1.01
CA LEU A 148 11.75 -1.48 -0.12
C LEU A 148 11.25 -0.06 0.17
N LEU A 149 10.66 0.18 1.33
CA LEU A 149 10.14 1.49 1.74
C LEU A 149 11.27 2.52 1.83
N SER A 150 12.42 2.11 2.36
CA SER A 150 13.60 2.98 2.42
C SER A 150 14.05 3.41 1.03
N GLN A 151 14.08 2.47 0.08
CA GLN A 151 14.40 2.77 -1.31
C GLN A 151 13.34 3.69 -1.94
N ALA A 152 12.05 3.38 -1.76
CA ALA A 152 10.97 4.19 -2.32
C ALA A 152 11.02 5.65 -1.81
N ILE A 153 11.21 5.84 -0.50
CA ILE A 153 11.34 7.18 0.09
C ILE A 153 12.58 7.89 -0.40
N SER A 154 13.69 7.16 -0.66
CA SER A 154 14.92 7.77 -1.19
C SER A 154 14.73 8.42 -2.56
N THR A 155 13.67 8.06 -3.28
CA THR A 155 13.32 8.72 -4.55
C THR A 155 12.62 10.06 -4.36
N LEU A 156 12.11 10.35 -3.15
CA LEU A 156 11.45 11.61 -2.83
C LEU A 156 12.51 12.65 -2.46
N GLN A 157 12.39 13.83 -3.05
CA GLN A 157 13.23 14.97 -2.75
C GLN A 157 12.42 15.97 -1.94
N PHE A 158 12.59 15.94 -0.62
CA PHE A 158 11.91 16.87 0.26
C PHE A 158 12.64 18.22 0.33
N SER A 159 11.86 19.29 0.44
CA SER A 159 12.32 20.68 0.54
C SER A 159 11.73 21.35 1.79
N ALA A 160 12.19 22.52 2.13
CA ALA A 160 11.65 23.33 3.23
C ALA A 160 10.17 23.74 3.06
N LYS A 161 9.58 23.54 1.87
CA LYS A 161 8.17 23.81 1.61
C LYS A 161 7.27 22.62 1.87
N ASP A 162 7.86 21.44 2.05
CA ASP A 162 7.11 20.21 2.23
C ASP A 162 6.77 20.00 3.70
N HIS A 163 5.57 19.47 3.93
CA HIS A 163 5.11 19.09 5.25
C HIS A 163 4.79 17.60 5.24
N ILE A 164 5.59 16.83 5.95
CA ILE A 164 5.45 15.38 6.08
C ILE A 164 4.65 15.09 7.33
N ILE A 165 3.56 14.34 7.20
CA ILE A 165 2.73 13.90 8.34
C ILE A 165 2.81 12.39 8.45
N VAL A 166 3.35 11.89 9.58
CA VAL A 166 3.35 10.47 9.92
C VAL A 166 2.10 10.18 10.73
N ASP A 167 1.11 9.59 10.08
CA ASP A 167 -0.19 9.30 10.68
C ASP A 167 -0.13 8.17 11.71
N ARG A 168 0.78 7.20 11.55
CA ARG A 168 1.02 6.10 12.47
C ARG A 168 2.49 5.77 12.61
N LEU A 169 2.97 5.73 13.84
CA LEU A 169 4.37 5.47 14.18
C LEU A 169 4.73 3.97 14.25
N GLU A 170 3.77 3.08 14.10
CA GLU A 170 3.90 1.63 14.28
C GLU A 170 4.96 0.98 13.36
N ARG A 171 5.32 1.61 12.25
CA ARG A 171 6.27 1.06 11.27
C ARG A 171 7.64 1.71 11.40
N LEU A 172 8.36 1.25 12.39
CA LEU A 172 9.71 1.65 12.77
C LEU A 172 10.68 1.97 11.62
N PRO A 173 10.90 1.05 10.68
CA PRO A 173 11.93 1.27 9.68
C PRO A 173 11.59 2.40 8.70
N PHE A 174 10.30 2.57 8.40
CA PHE A 174 9.79 3.65 7.55
C PHE A 174 10.02 5.01 8.21
N THR A 175 9.64 5.15 9.48
CA THR A 175 9.84 6.39 10.23
C THR A 175 11.32 6.77 10.33
N GLN A 176 12.20 5.83 10.64
CA GLN A 176 13.65 6.09 10.71
C GLN A 176 14.22 6.58 9.38
N THR A 177 13.73 6.02 8.26
CA THR A 177 14.15 6.47 6.93
C THR A 177 13.70 7.90 6.66
N LEU A 178 12.43 8.22 6.97
CA LEU A 178 11.91 9.59 6.86
C LEU A 178 12.72 10.58 7.72
N LEU A 179 13.02 10.24 8.97
CA LEU A 179 13.82 11.08 9.87
C LEU A 179 15.19 11.43 9.28
N LYS A 180 15.82 10.49 8.58
CA LYS A 180 17.12 10.69 7.93
C LYS A 180 17.02 11.52 6.63
N MET A 181 15.88 11.43 5.92
CA MET A 181 15.75 11.94 4.57
C MET A 181 14.90 13.21 4.46
N LYS A 182 14.23 13.63 5.55
CA LYS A 182 13.35 14.81 5.53
C LYS A 182 14.07 16.12 5.15
N GLY A 183 15.38 16.19 5.32
CA GLY A 183 16.13 17.42 5.09
C GLY A 183 15.56 18.58 5.91
N GLU A 184 15.19 19.67 5.21
CA GLU A 184 14.57 20.87 5.81
C GLU A 184 13.04 20.81 5.84
N ALA A 185 12.39 19.73 5.36
CA ALA A 185 10.95 19.59 5.41
C ALA A 185 10.45 19.53 6.86
N THR A 186 9.26 20.09 7.10
CA THR A 186 8.57 19.99 8.39
C THR A 186 8.04 18.58 8.58
N LEU A 187 8.36 17.95 9.70
CA LEU A 187 7.91 16.60 10.03
C LEU A 187 6.98 16.62 11.24
N SER A 188 5.77 16.14 11.08
CA SER A 188 4.79 15.97 12.14
C SER A 188 4.42 14.51 12.34
N CYS A 189 4.06 14.13 13.56
CA CYS A 189 3.42 12.85 13.82
C CYS A 189 2.07 13.03 14.51
N VAL A 190 1.18 12.05 14.33
CA VAL A 190 -0.18 12.05 14.91
C VAL A 190 -0.30 10.89 15.91
N LEU A 191 -0.83 11.21 17.11
CA LEU A 191 -1.17 10.21 18.10
C LEU A 191 -2.70 9.99 18.10
N HIS A 192 -3.13 8.80 17.69
CA HIS A 192 -4.55 8.44 17.59
C HIS A 192 -5.13 7.84 18.86
N SER A 193 -4.31 7.44 19.82
CA SER A 193 -4.73 6.81 21.07
C SER A 193 -3.91 7.32 22.25
N ILE A 194 -4.31 6.89 23.44
CA ILE A 194 -3.61 7.22 24.68
C ILE A 194 -2.19 6.65 24.63
N HIS A 195 -1.19 7.51 24.90
CA HIS A 195 0.21 7.11 24.90
C HIS A 195 0.66 6.41 26.19
N HIS A 196 -0.20 6.36 27.18
CA HIS A 196 -0.01 5.69 28.46
C HIS A 196 -0.95 4.53 28.70
N TRP A 197 -0.46 3.49 29.41
CA TRP A 197 -1.24 2.43 30.03
C TRP A 197 -0.87 2.41 31.52
N GLY A 198 -1.61 3.16 32.35
CA GLY A 198 -1.19 3.43 33.72
C GLY A 198 0.14 4.18 33.75
N ASP A 199 1.13 3.65 34.48
CA ASP A 199 2.45 4.27 34.60
C ASP A 199 3.43 3.89 33.47
N CYS A 200 2.98 3.18 32.44
CA CYS A 200 3.81 2.71 31.34
C CYS A 200 3.45 3.37 30.04
N ILE A 201 4.47 3.69 29.21
CA ILE A 201 4.26 4.17 27.86
C ILE A 201 3.74 3.02 26.98
N ASN A 202 2.71 3.31 26.18
CA ASN A 202 2.22 2.39 25.17
C ASN A 202 3.32 2.11 24.15
N SER A 203 3.61 0.81 23.92
CA SER A 203 4.69 0.37 23.06
C SER A 203 4.60 0.90 21.61
N GLU A 204 3.40 1.23 21.14
CA GLU A 204 3.15 1.85 19.83
C GLU A 204 3.81 3.22 19.70
N TYR A 205 3.97 3.95 20.82
CA TYR A 205 4.57 5.29 20.87
C TYR A 205 6.00 5.34 21.41
N PHE A 206 6.60 4.19 21.72
CA PHE A 206 7.97 4.13 22.25
C PHE A 206 8.96 4.88 21.35
N LEU A 207 8.80 4.79 20.05
CA LEU A 207 9.64 5.51 19.08
C LEU A 207 9.49 7.03 19.13
N LEU A 208 8.29 7.52 19.43
CA LEU A 208 8.09 8.95 19.60
C LEU A 208 9.02 9.47 20.69
N PHE A 209 9.06 8.80 21.85
CA PHE A 209 9.91 9.22 22.97
C PHE A 209 11.40 9.08 22.66
N GLN A 210 11.77 8.08 21.89
CA GLN A 210 13.17 7.89 21.47
C GLN A 210 13.63 8.94 20.45
N TYR A 211 12.72 9.40 19.59
CA TYR A 211 13.04 10.29 18.46
C TYR A 211 12.25 11.61 18.49
N ALA A 212 11.72 12.02 19.66
CA ALA A 212 10.90 13.22 19.81
C ALA A 212 11.54 14.48 19.19
N ASN A 213 12.84 14.65 19.36
CA ASN A 213 13.60 15.80 18.85
C ASN A 213 13.68 15.88 17.31
N TYR A 214 13.29 14.84 16.60
CA TYR A 214 13.27 14.86 15.12
C TYR A 214 11.93 15.31 14.54
N PHE A 215 10.88 15.35 15.36
CA PHE A 215 9.58 15.86 14.95
C PHE A 215 9.49 17.35 15.27
N ASP A 216 9.09 18.13 14.27
CA ASP A 216 8.85 19.56 14.45
C ASP A 216 7.52 19.80 15.19
N HIS A 217 6.52 18.89 14.97
CA HIS A 217 5.22 18.95 15.65
C HIS A 217 4.74 17.56 16.04
N ILE A 218 4.07 17.48 17.18
CA ILE A 218 3.33 16.29 17.63
C ILE A 218 1.85 16.67 17.75
N ILE A 219 0.99 15.99 17.00
CA ILE A 219 -0.44 16.25 16.92
C ILE A 219 -1.15 15.24 17.81
N VAL A 220 -1.95 15.73 18.74
CA VAL A 220 -2.71 14.93 19.71
C VAL A 220 -4.20 15.28 19.65
N SER A 221 -5.05 14.39 20.15
CA SER A 221 -6.50 14.53 20.05
C SER A 221 -7.12 15.49 21.08
N THR A 222 -6.46 15.71 22.22
CA THR A 222 -7.03 16.51 23.33
C THR A 222 -5.96 17.34 24.03
N GLU A 223 -6.38 18.46 24.66
CA GLU A 223 -5.47 19.31 25.45
C GLU A 223 -4.92 18.54 26.67
N ALA A 224 -5.73 17.69 27.32
CA ALA A 224 -5.27 16.85 28.41
C ALA A 224 -4.13 15.90 27.98
N GLN A 225 -4.26 15.29 26.80
CA GLN A 225 -3.19 14.45 26.24
C GLN A 225 -1.93 15.25 25.92
N LYS A 226 -2.09 16.48 25.47
CA LYS A 226 -0.97 17.38 25.19
C LYS A 226 -0.20 17.71 26.48
N GLU A 227 -0.90 18.13 27.55
CA GLU A 227 -0.29 18.46 28.84
C GLU A 227 0.46 17.25 29.44
N GLU A 228 -0.11 16.05 29.30
CA GLU A 228 0.49 14.81 29.76
C GLU A 228 1.76 14.50 28.94
N LEU A 229 1.68 14.55 27.62
CA LEU A 229 2.80 14.29 26.73
C LEU A 229 3.95 15.30 26.92
N GLU A 230 3.65 16.59 27.06
CA GLU A 230 4.65 17.62 27.35
C GLU A 230 5.40 17.36 28.66
N ARG A 231 4.70 16.89 29.69
CA ARG A 231 5.28 16.49 30.96
C ARG A 231 6.22 15.31 30.78
N ASP A 232 5.83 14.31 30.01
CA ASP A 232 6.61 13.09 29.80
C ASP A 232 7.83 13.34 28.94
N LEU A 233 7.74 14.18 27.92
CA LEU A 233 8.86 14.58 27.09
C LEU A 233 9.88 15.48 27.82
N SER A 234 9.42 16.25 28.84
CA SER A 234 10.27 17.16 29.63
C SER A 234 11.02 16.45 30.76
N THR A 235 10.58 15.28 31.18
CA THR A 235 11.23 14.46 32.20
C THR A 235 12.22 13.53 31.56
N ASP A 236 13.50 13.70 31.85
CA ASP A 236 14.64 12.85 31.48
C ASP A 236 14.55 11.45 32.20
N LYS A 237 13.34 10.90 32.28
CA LYS A 237 13.08 9.59 32.87
C LYS A 237 13.33 8.52 31.83
N SER A 238 14.15 7.54 32.20
CA SER A 238 14.30 6.30 31.47
C SER A 238 12.92 5.69 31.15
N VAL A 239 12.51 5.78 29.90
CA VAL A 239 11.21 5.28 29.42
C VAL A 239 11.25 3.77 29.44
N SER A 240 10.46 3.12 30.28
CA SER A 240 10.26 1.67 30.26
C SER A 240 9.04 1.32 29.42
N ALA A 241 9.22 0.48 28.40
CA ALA A 241 8.11 -0.04 27.61
C ALA A 241 7.34 -1.10 28.42
N CYS A 242 6.01 -0.92 28.54
CA CYS A 242 5.13 -1.93 29.10
C CYS A 242 4.90 -3.04 28.08
N ARG A 243 5.41 -4.26 28.32
CA ARG A 243 5.06 -5.43 27.51
C ARG A 243 3.72 -5.97 28.00
N ARG A 244 2.75 -6.14 27.11
CA ARG A 244 1.56 -6.94 27.43
C ARG A 244 2.02 -8.37 27.80
N ALA A 245 1.57 -8.84 28.97
CA ALA A 245 1.69 -10.23 29.40
C ALA A 245 0.71 -11.11 28.57
#